data_0cd8ab1a985109a298dfbfae78fec041
#
_entry.id   0cd8ab1a985109a298dfbfae78fec041
#
_cell.length_a   1.000
_cell.length_b   1.000
_cell.length_c   1.000
_cell.angle_alpha   90.00
_cell.angle_beta   90.00
_cell.angle_gamma   90.00
#
_symmetry.space_group_name_H-M   'P 1'
#
loop_
_entity.id
_entity.type
_entity.pdbx_description
1 polymer ?
#
loop_
_entity_poly.entity_id
_entity_poly.type
_entity_poly.pdbx_seq_one_letter_code
_entity_poly.pdbx_strand_id
1 'polypeptide(L)'
;MNEKKPTFKEAMQASMLWCKSWENDEISDEVISDRIGELIKTVEGARGFFVVSLSIDCPLMDRFPDALIFQLRSSGEIVVDLTVKNLAMSSAMIITHRNNKDPQEIQSERIKIRCIELLKLLDSNQVKNRLDILLEATKGKGSDLKFLNKW
;
A
#
# COMPACT_ATOMS: atom_id res chain seq x y z
N MET A 1 22.56 1.88 -20.37
CA MET A 1 22.72 2.52 -19.05
C MET A 1 21.86 1.79 -18.03
N ASN A 2 22.48 1.39 -16.93
CA ASN A 2 21.74 0.74 -15.86
C ASN A 2 21.03 1.81 -15.03
N GLU A 3 19.73 1.90 -15.17
CA GLU A 3 18.93 2.70 -14.26
C GLU A 3 19.02 2.07 -12.87
N LYS A 4 19.46 2.87 -11.92
CA LYS A 4 19.56 2.44 -10.54
C LYS A 4 18.15 2.29 -9.95
N LYS A 5 17.81 1.09 -9.48
CA LYS A 5 16.55 0.87 -8.80
C LYS A 5 16.55 1.57 -7.45
N PRO A 6 15.44 2.21 -7.04
CA PRO A 6 15.38 2.86 -5.74
C PRO A 6 15.47 1.84 -4.60
N THR A 7 16.15 2.24 -3.54
CA THR A 7 16.11 1.48 -2.29
C THR A 7 14.78 1.75 -1.58
N PHE A 8 14.43 0.92 -0.62
CA PHE A 8 13.26 1.13 0.24
C PHE A 8 13.27 2.53 0.88
N LYS A 9 14.41 2.94 1.41
CA LYS A 9 14.57 4.25 2.05
C LYS A 9 14.38 5.39 1.05
N GLU A 10 15.00 5.27 -0.13
CA GLU A 10 14.84 6.27 -1.19
C GLU A 10 13.39 6.39 -1.65
N ALA A 11 12.70 5.26 -1.77
CA ALA A 11 11.28 5.23 -2.13
C ALA A 11 10.41 5.90 -1.07
N MET A 12 10.69 5.69 0.21
CA MET A 12 9.99 6.37 1.30
C MET A 12 10.20 7.88 1.23
N GLN A 13 11.44 8.33 1.06
CA GLN A 13 11.78 9.75 0.99
C GLN A 13 11.10 10.43 -0.21
N ALA A 14 11.14 9.79 -1.37
CA ALA A 14 10.50 10.31 -2.58
C ALA A 14 8.98 10.41 -2.39
N SER A 15 8.35 9.37 -1.84
CA SER A 15 6.91 9.34 -1.60
C SER A 15 6.47 10.45 -0.65
N MET A 16 7.22 10.68 0.42
CA MET A 16 6.94 11.75 1.36
C MET A 16 7.00 13.12 0.69
N LEU A 17 8.06 13.35 -0.09
CA LEU A 17 8.24 14.62 -0.80
C LEU A 17 7.10 14.86 -1.79
N TRP A 18 6.78 13.87 -2.61
CA TRP A 18 5.74 14.01 -3.64
C TRP A 18 4.35 14.21 -3.03
N CYS A 19 4.02 13.47 -1.98
CA CYS A 19 2.74 13.65 -1.30
C CYS A 19 2.60 15.07 -0.75
N LYS A 20 3.66 15.59 -0.16
CA LYS A 20 3.66 16.96 0.37
C LYS A 20 3.54 18.00 -0.75
N SER A 21 4.28 17.82 -1.83
CA SER A 21 4.22 18.72 -2.99
C SER A 21 2.85 18.71 -3.65
N TRP A 22 2.24 17.53 -3.75
CA TRP A 22 0.89 17.38 -4.28
C TRP A 22 -0.15 18.05 -3.38
N GLU A 23 -0.04 17.86 -2.08
CA GLU A 23 -0.98 18.46 -1.12
C GLU A 23 -0.88 19.99 -1.14
N ASN A 24 0.30 20.54 -1.40
CA ASN A 24 0.55 21.98 -1.51
C ASN A 24 0.26 22.54 -2.91
N ASP A 25 -0.35 21.75 -3.79
CA ASP A 25 -0.65 22.14 -5.18
C ASP A 25 0.59 22.49 -6.02
N GLU A 26 1.75 21.98 -5.64
CA GLU A 26 3.01 22.20 -6.37
C GLU A 26 3.17 21.26 -7.56
N ILE A 27 2.55 20.10 -7.52
CA ILE A 27 2.50 19.14 -8.63
C ILE A 27 1.08 18.68 -8.85
N SER A 28 0.75 18.36 -10.11
CA SER A 28 -0.58 17.93 -10.51
C SER A 28 -0.83 16.46 -10.19
N ASP A 29 -2.10 16.04 -10.31
CA ASP A 29 -2.50 14.64 -10.19
C ASP A 29 -1.75 13.76 -11.18
N GLU A 30 -1.59 14.23 -12.41
CA GLU A 30 -0.91 13.50 -13.49
C GLU A 30 0.58 13.34 -13.18
N VAL A 31 1.23 14.39 -12.69
CA VAL A 31 2.66 14.37 -12.39
C VAL A 31 2.96 13.40 -11.23
N ILE A 32 2.22 13.48 -10.14
CA ILE A 32 2.43 12.57 -9.01
C ILE A 32 2.13 11.13 -9.42
N SER A 33 1.07 10.93 -10.22
CA SER A 33 0.69 9.60 -10.67
C SER A 33 1.74 8.95 -11.55
N ASP A 34 2.35 9.71 -12.46
CA ASP A 34 3.44 9.23 -13.30
C ASP A 34 4.67 8.85 -12.47
N ARG A 35 5.03 9.68 -11.51
CA ARG A 35 6.17 9.42 -10.61
C ARG A 35 5.94 8.17 -9.76
N ILE A 36 4.74 8.01 -9.20
CA ILE A 36 4.38 6.83 -8.44
C ILE A 36 4.38 5.60 -9.34
N GLY A 37 3.84 5.71 -10.55
CA GLY A 37 3.84 4.61 -11.53
C GLY A 37 5.23 4.07 -11.82
N GLU A 38 6.22 4.94 -11.95
CA GLU A 38 7.62 4.52 -12.11
C GLU A 38 8.17 3.87 -10.84
N LEU A 39 7.87 4.46 -9.68
CA LEU A 39 8.39 3.98 -8.40
C LEU A 39 7.92 2.56 -8.08
N ILE A 40 6.65 2.26 -8.33
CA ILE A 40 6.04 0.97 -7.97
C ILE A 40 6.35 -0.16 -8.97
N LYS A 41 7.17 0.09 -9.98
CA LYS A 41 7.64 -0.97 -10.89
C LYS A 41 8.55 -1.98 -10.19
N THR A 42 9.17 -1.60 -9.08
CA THR A 42 10.02 -2.50 -8.29
C THR A 42 9.38 -2.78 -6.93
N VAL A 43 9.72 -3.93 -6.35
CA VAL A 43 9.20 -4.33 -5.03
C VAL A 43 9.58 -3.30 -3.95
N GLU A 44 10.85 -2.89 -3.91
CA GLU A 44 11.31 -1.94 -2.89
C GLU A 44 10.69 -0.56 -3.08
N GLY A 45 10.51 -0.13 -4.33
CA GLY A 45 9.81 1.12 -4.64
C GLY A 45 8.36 1.09 -4.18
N ALA A 46 7.66 0.00 -4.49
CA ALA A 46 6.26 -0.18 -4.10
C ALA A 46 6.12 -0.25 -2.57
N ARG A 47 6.99 -1.01 -1.89
CA ARG A 47 6.98 -1.10 -0.43
C ARG A 47 7.16 0.26 0.22
N GLY A 48 8.14 1.02 -0.23
CA GLY A 48 8.40 2.37 0.30
C GLY A 48 7.23 3.31 0.09
N PHE A 49 6.63 3.28 -1.08
CA PHE A 49 5.44 4.08 -1.38
C PHE A 49 4.28 3.72 -0.44
N PHE A 50 3.97 2.45 -0.28
CA PHE A 50 2.84 2.02 0.55
C PHE A 50 3.04 2.32 2.02
N VAL A 51 4.24 2.12 2.55
CA VAL A 51 4.53 2.46 3.95
C VAL A 51 4.24 3.93 4.23
N VAL A 52 4.61 4.81 3.32
CA VAL A 52 4.39 6.25 3.48
C VAL A 52 2.93 6.62 3.18
N SER A 53 2.45 6.28 1.98
CA SER A 53 1.14 6.78 1.51
C SER A 53 -0.04 6.27 2.32
N LEU A 54 0.05 5.07 2.88
CA LEU A 54 -1.03 4.50 3.70
C LEU A 54 -1.06 5.10 5.11
N SER A 55 0.04 5.63 5.61
CA SER A 55 0.15 6.05 7.01
C SER A 55 0.14 7.57 7.23
N ILE A 56 0.60 8.36 6.28
CA ILE A 56 0.74 9.81 6.48
C ILE A 56 -0.61 10.54 6.41
N ASP A 57 -0.63 11.73 7.01
CA ASP A 57 -1.79 12.61 6.99
C ASP A 57 -1.84 13.38 5.66
N CYS A 58 -2.06 12.67 4.58
CA CYS A 58 -2.19 13.20 3.23
C CYS A 58 -3.37 12.49 2.56
N PRO A 59 -4.31 13.20 1.91
CA PRO A 59 -5.52 12.58 1.39
C PRO A 59 -5.35 11.85 0.06
N LEU A 60 -4.13 11.64 -0.43
CA LEU A 60 -3.89 10.98 -1.71
C LEU A 60 -4.58 9.62 -1.80
N MET A 61 -4.46 8.80 -0.76
CA MET A 61 -5.04 7.46 -0.69
C MET A 61 -6.46 7.44 -0.12
N ASP A 62 -7.04 8.61 0.13
CA ASP A 62 -8.45 8.76 0.55
C ASP A 62 -9.33 9.21 -0.62
N ARG A 63 -8.75 9.87 -1.61
CA ARG A 63 -9.46 10.43 -2.77
C ARG A 63 -8.67 10.19 -4.05
N PHE A 64 -8.37 8.95 -4.33
CA PHE A 64 -7.51 8.54 -5.44
C PHE A 64 -7.74 9.34 -6.73
N PRO A 65 -6.77 10.10 -7.23
CA PRO A 65 -6.88 10.69 -8.58
C PRO A 65 -7.02 9.59 -9.63
N ASP A 66 -7.78 9.82 -10.68
CA ASP A 66 -8.01 8.82 -11.74
C ASP A 66 -6.70 8.33 -12.35
N ALA A 67 -5.74 9.24 -12.57
CA ALA A 67 -4.43 8.89 -13.11
C ALA A 67 -3.66 7.95 -12.16
N LEU A 68 -3.82 8.13 -10.86
CA LEU A 68 -3.19 7.25 -9.86
C LEU A 68 -3.84 5.86 -9.87
N ILE A 69 -5.17 5.79 -9.93
CA ILE A 69 -5.89 4.52 -10.03
C ILE A 69 -5.38 3.72 -11.24
N PHE A 70 -5.23 4.38 -12.38
CA PHE A 70 -4.70 3.77 -13.58
C PHE A 70 -3.31 3.15 -13.35
N GLN A 71 -2.40 3.89 -12.72
CA GLN A 71 -1.05 3.42 -12.44
C GLN A 71 -1.06 2.23 -11.46
N LEU A 72 -1.86 2.31 -10.40
CA LEU A 72 -1.96 1.23 -9.41
C LEU A 72 -2.51 -0.05 -10.03
N ARG A 73 -3.54 0.06 -10.87
CA ARG A 73 -4.10 -1.09 -11.58
C ARG A 73 -3.14 -1.69 -12.59
N SER A 74 -2.37 -0.84 -13.28
CA SER A 74 -1.40 -1.26 -14.29
C SER A 74 -0.21 -2.03 -13.69
N SER A 75 0.07 -1.84 -12.40
CA SER A 75 1.16 -2.53 -11.70
C SER A 75 0.83 -3.96 -11.30
N GLY A 76 -0.42 -4.37 -11.44
CA GLY A 76 -0.85 -5.75 -11.31
C GLY A 76 -0.62 -6.34 -9.91
N GLU A 77 -0.01 -7.53 -9.87
CA GLU A 77 0.06 -8.34 -8.66
C GLU A 77 0.85 -7.71 -7.51
N ILE A 78 1.87 -6.89 -7.79
CA ILE A 78 2.67 -6.22 -6.75
C ILE A 78 1.78 -5.36 -5.86
N VAL A 79 0.92 -4.54 -6.48
CA VAL A 79 0.04 -3.63 -5.75
C VAL A 79 -1.02 -4.41 -4.97
N VAL A 80 -1.63 -5.41 -5.59
CA VAL A 80 -2.62 -6.27 -4.92
C VAL A 80 -1.99 -6.97 -3.72
N ASP A 81 -0.83 -7.58 -3.91
CA ASP A 81 -0.13 -8.31 -2.85
C ASP A 81 0.19 -7.42 -1.66
N LEU A 82 0.80 -6.26 -1.91
CA LEU A 82 1.15 -5.33 -0.84
C LEU A 82 -0.07 -4.73 -0.14
N THR A 83 -1.15 -4.48 -0.88
CA THR A 83 -2.39 -3.95 -0.29
C THR A 83 -3.03 -4.98 0.65
N VAL A 84 -3.10 -6.24 0.22
CA VAL A 84 -3.64 -7.33 1.05
C VAL A 84 -2.77 -7.55 2.29
N LYS A 85 -1.44 -7.51 2.13
CA LYS A 85 -0.50 -7.61 3.26
C LYS A 85 -0.73 -6.50 4.29
N ASN A 86 -0.82 -5.27 3.82
CA ASN A 86 -1.04 -4.12 4.71
C ASN A 86 -2.42 -4.19 5.37
N LEU A 87 -3.44 -4.69 4.67
CA LEU A 87 -4.76 -4.91 5.26
C LEU A 87 -4.68 -5.93 6.40
N ALA A 88 -4.04 -7.06 6.17
CA ALA A 88 -3.90 -8.10 7.19
C ALA A 88 -3.12 -7.58 8.41
N MET A 89 -2.01 -6.90 8.20
CA MET A 89 -1.20 -6.35 9.27
C MET A 89 -1.96 -5.29 10.07
N SER A 90 -2.57 -4.33 9.41
CA SER A 90 -3.31 -3.25 10.10
C SER A 90 -4.49 -3.81 10.90
N SER A 91 -5.19 -4.81 10.36
CA SER A 91 -6.29 -5.47 11.06
C SER A 91 -5.83 -6.15 12.35
N ALA A 92 -4.69 -6.83 12.30
CA ALA A 92 -4.08 -7.45 13.48
C ALA A 92 -3.60 -6.39 14.49
N MET A 93 -2.97 -5.32 14.01
CA MET A 93 -2.46 -4.25 14.87
C MET A 93 -3.57 -3.48 15.58
N ILE A 94 -4.73 -3.32 14.96
CA ILE A 94 -5.90 -2.70 15.60
C ILE A 94 -6.28 -3.46 16.88
N ILE A 95 -6.33 -4.78 16.79
CA ILE A 95 -6.66 -5.63 17.93
C ILE A 95 -5.63 -5.48 19.05
N THR A 96 -4.34 -5.53 18.67
CA THR A 96 -3.24 -5.39 19.63
C THR A 96 -3.26 -4.02 20.31
N HIS A 97 -3.40 -2.94 19.55
CA HIS A 97 -3.44 -1.59 20.09
C HIS A 97 -4.66 -1.36 20.98
N ARG A 98 -5.81 -1.90 20.58
CA ARG A 98 -7.06 -1.80 21.37
C ARG A 98 -6.90 -2.51 22.72
N ASN A 99 -6.34 -3.72 22.73
CA ASN A 99 -6.11 -4.46 23.95
C ASN A 99 -5.14 -3.76 24.90
N ASN A 100 -4.17 -3.02 24.34
CA ASN A 100 -3.18 -2.26 25.10
C ASN A 100 -3.60 -0.81 25.36
N LYS A 101 -4.77 -0.41 24.91
CA LYS A 101 -5.27 0.98 24.98
C LYS A 101 -4.27 1.95 24.37
N ASP A 102 -3.63 1.56 23.28
CA ASP A 102 -2.61 2.32 22.57
C ASP A 102 -3.28 3.30 21.59
N PRO A 103 -2.94 4.61 21.63
CA PRO A 103 -3.49 5.58 20.69
C PRO A 103 -3.11 5.33 19.22
N GLN A 104 -2.12 4.50 18.94
CA GLN A 104 -1.78 4.06 17.58
C GLN A 104 -2.88 3.24 16.90
N GLU A 105 -3.91 2.83 17.63
CA GLU A 105 -5.09 2.17 17.06
C GLU A 105 -5.69 3.03 15.93
N ILE A 106 -5.75 4.33 16.10
CA ILE A 106 -6.29 5.28 15.10
C ILE A 106 -5.49 5.21 13.81
N GLN A 107 -4.17 5.13 13.91
CA GLN A 107 -3.29 5.02 12.74
C GLN A 107 -3.52 3.70 11.98
N SER A 108 -3.65 2.61 12.71
CA SER A 108 -3.93 1.29 12.10
C SER A 108 -5.31 1.25 11.45
N GLU A 109 -6.32 1.91 12.02
CA GLU A 109 -7.64 2.06 11.41
C GLU A 109 -7.57 2.81 10.09
N ARG A 110 -6.78 3.89 10.02
CA ARG A 110 -6.57 4.67 8.79
C ARG A 110 -5.97 3.79 7.69
N ILE A 111 -4.93 3.04 8.00
CA ILE A 111 -4.28 2.14 7.05
C ILE A 111 -5.27 1.09 6.54
N LYS A 112 -6.03 0.49 7.44
CA LYS A 112 -7.04 -0.51 7.09
C LYS A 112 -8.08 0.05 6.11
N ILE A 113 -8.63 1.23 6.41
CA ILE A 113 -9.65 1.86 5.57
C ILE A 113 -9.08 2.16 4.18
N ARG A 114 -7.86 2.71 4.10
CA ARG A 114 -7.19 3.00 2.83
C ARG A 114 -6.95 1.74 2.01
N CYS A 115 -6.55 0.65 2.65
CA CYS A 115 -6.37 -0.64 1.97
C CYS A 115 -7.68 -1.19 1.41
N ILE A 116 -8.76 -1.13 2.18
CA ILE A 116 -10.08 -1.61 1.74
C ILE A 116 -10.56 -0.80 0.53
N GLU A 117 -10.45 0.51 0.59
CA GLU A 117 -10.87 1.37 -0.53
C GLU A 117 -10.03 1.12 -1.77
N LEU A 118 -8.72 0.92 -1.63
CA LEU A 118 -7.86 0.58 -2.75
C LEU A 118 -8.22 -0.76 -3.37
N LEU A 119 -8.47 -1.79 -2.56
CA LEU A 119 -8.84 -3.12 -3.07
C LEU A 119 -10.12 -3.08 -3.92
N LYS A 120 -11.04 -2.19 -3.60
CA LYS A 120 -12.27 -2.01 -4.41
C LYS A 120 -11.99 -1.45 -5.80
N LEU A 121 -10.84 -0.81 -5.99
CA LEU A 121 -10.47 -0.15 -7.26
C LEU A 121 -9.53 -1.01 -8.11
N LEU A 122 -8.96 -2.07 -7.54
CA LEU A 122 -8.02 -2.96 -8.25
C LEU A 122 -8.77 -4.07 -8.99
N ASP A 123 -8.04 -4.86 -9.78
CA ASP A 123 -8.62 -5.96 -10.54
C ASP A 123 -9.26 -6.98 -9.60
N SER A 124 -10.56 -7.21 -9.77
CA SER A 124 -11.34 -8.04 -8.85
C SER A 124 -10.89 -9.50 -8.82
N ASN A 125 -10.43 -10.05 -9.94
CA ASN A 125 -9.96 -11.43 -10.00
C ASN A 125 -8.63 -11.58 -9.26
N GLN A 126 -7.70 -10.63 -9.43
CA GLN A 126 -6.43 -10.63 -8.72
C GLN A 126 -6.65 -10.48 -7.21
N VAL A 127 -7.52 -9.57 -6.81
CA VAL A 127 -7.87 -9.35 -5.39
C VAL A 127 -8.47 -10.60 -4.79
N LYS A 128 -9.45 -11.20 -5.47
CA LYS A 128 -10.10 -12.44 -5.00
C LYS A 128 -9.09 -13.57 -4.82
N ASN A 129 -8.25 -13.79 -5.84
CA ASN A 129 -7.24 -14.84 -5.78
C ASN A 129 -6.28 -14.64 -4.61
N ARG A 130 -5.85 -13.41 -4.38
CA ARG A 130 -4.92 -13.12 -3.28
C ARG A 130 -5.57 -13.31 -1.92
N LEU A 131 -6.83 -12.90 -1.77
CA LEU A 131 -7.60 -13.09 -0.52
C LEU A 131 -7.84 -14.57 -0.25
N ASP A 132 -8.14 -15.36 -1.29
CA ASP A 132 -8.32 -16.81 -1.15
C ASP A 132 -7.03 -17.47 -0.65
N ILE A 133 -5.86 -17.07 -1.17
CA ILE A 133 -4.57 -17.56 -0.71
C ILE A 133 -4.35 -17.20 0.76
N LEU A 134 -4.67 -15.99 1.16
CA LEU A 134 -4.55 -15.55 2.55
C LEU A 134 -5.45 -16.37 3.47
N LEU A 135 -6.70 -16.64 3.07
CA LEU A 135 -7.63 -17.46 3.84
C LEU A 135 -7.11 -18.89 4.02
N GLU A 136 -6.54 -19.48 2.96
CA GLU A 136 -5.93 -20.81 3.05
C GLU A 136 -4.74 -20.83 4.01
N ALA A 137 -3.92 -19.76 4.01
CA ALA A 137 -2.80 -19.62 4.93
C ALA A 137 -3.26 -19.55 6.38
N THR A 138 -4.36 -18.84 6.67
CA THR A 138 -4.92 -18.76 8.03
C THR A 138 -5.48 -20.09 8.51
N LYS A 139 -5.81 -21.00 7.59
CA LYS A 139 -6.23 -22.38 7.91
C LYS A 139 -5.05 -23.33 8.05
N GLY A 140 -3.82 -22.83 8.00
CA GLY A 140 -2.61 -23.64 8.04
C GLY A 140 -2.32 -24.40 6.75
N LYS A 141 -2.96 -24.02 5.64
CA LYS A 141 -2.79 -24.64 4.32
C LYS A 141 -2.23 -23.58 3.37
N GLY A 142 -1.13 -23.88 2.70
CA GLY A 142 -0.55 -23.02 1.68
C GLY A 142 0.76 -22.36 2.10
N SER A 143 1.47 -21.82 1.12
CA SER A 143 2.81 -21.27 1.27
C SER A 143 2.83 -19.92 2.02
N ASP A 144 1.70 -19.22 2.06
CA ASP A 144 1.62 -17.90 2.68
C ASP A 144 1.65 -17.92 4.21
N LEU A 145 1.59 -19.09 4.82
CA LEU A 145 1.78 -19.20 6.27
C LEU A 145 3.15 -18.67 6.68
N LYS A 146 4.20 -18.97 5.89
CA LYS A 146 5.55 -18.43 6.11
C LYS A 146 5.57 -16.91 6.00
N PHE A 147 4.79 -16.37 5.08
CA PHE A 147 4.66 -14.95 4.84
C PHE A 147 4.02 -14.25 6.05
N LEU A 148 2.93 -14.78 6.58
CA LEU A 148 2.28 -14.21 7.76
C LEU A 148 3.20 -14.21 8.98
N ASN A 149 4.06 -15.21 9.11
CA ASN A 149 4.99 -15.32 10.21
C ASN A 149 6.19 -14.35 10.12
N LYS A 150 6.41 -13.72 8.96
CA LYS A 150 7.50 -12.76 8.75
C LYS A 150 7.11 -11.32 9.06
N TRP A 151 5.88 -11.13 9.40
CA TRP A 151 5.32 -9.82 9.72
C TRP A 151 5.42 -9.58 11.22
#